data_fda7d214415f931f9ad5fd0884da0d22
#
_entry.id   fda7d214415f931f9ad5fd0884da0d22
#
_cell.length_a   1.000
_cell.length_b   1.000
_cell.length_c   1.000
_cell.angle_alpha   90.00
_cell.angle_beta   90.00
_cell.angle_gamma   90.00
#
_symmetry.space_group_name_H-M   'P 1'
#
loop_
_entity.id
_entity.type
_entity.pdbx_description
1 polymer ?
#
loop_
_entity_poly.entity_id
_entity_poly.type
_entity_poly.pdbx_seq_one_letter_code
_entity_poly.pdbx_strand_id
1 'polypeptide(L)'
;MKGLLAAGFAVWTGAGTAAAPSDAPPAGTATAIFAGGCFWCMEPPFDKLDGVISTTSGYTGGNVANPTYEAVSSGRTGHTEAVRIEYDPKKVSYERLLDVYWRNVDPTDAGGQFCDRGSQYRAAIFVRDDAQRAAAERSRAALEANKPFPQRIVTEIVPASAFYAAEDYHQDYYLKNPLRYKFYRNGCGRDRRLDAVWGAANGGEKKP
;
A
#
# COMPACT_ATOMS: atom_id res chain seq x y z
N MET A 1 -24.15 -20.95 -70.89
CA MET A 1 -23.41 -19.84 -70.22
C MET A 1 -23.89 -19.75 -68.77
N LYS A 2 -23.08 -20.23 -67.81
CA LYS A 2 -23.44 -20.25 -66.40
C LYS A 2 -22.50 -19.23 -65.68
N GLY A 3 -23.09 -18.14 -65.15
CA GLY A 3 -22.40 -17.16 -64.40
C GLY A 3 -22.26 -17.58 -62.93
N LEU A 4 -21.04 -17.66 -62.41
CA LEU A 4 -20.77 -17.86 -61.02
C LEU A 4 -20.72 -16.48 -60.32
N LEU A 5 -21.56 -16.29 -59.33
CA LEU A 5 -21.51 -15.17 -58.39
C LEU A 5 -20.63 -15.61 -57.20
N ALA A 6 -19.47 -14.92 -57.01
CA ALA A 6 -18.63 -15.09 -55.83
C ALA A 6 -19.09 -14.14 -54.74
N ALA A 7 -19.55 -14.69 -53.60
CA ALA A 7 -19.87 -13.92 -52.40
C ALA A 7 -18.59 -13.73 -51.58
N GLY A 8 -18.13 -12.49 -51.45
CA GLY A 8 -17.00 -12.14 -50.59
C GLY A 8 -17.45 -12.02 -49.14
N PHE A 9 -16.89 -12.85 -48.27
CA PHE A 9 -17.02 -12.71 -46.82
C PHE A 9 -15.97 -11.72 -46.31
N ALA A 10 -16.42 -10.58 -45.84
CA ALA A 10 -15.57 -9.65 -45.09
C ALA A 10 -15.44 -10.12 -43.63
N VAL A 11 -14.26 -10.59 -43.26
CA VAL A 11 -13.94 -10.90 -41.86
C VAL A 11 -13.52 -9.60 -41.17
N TRP A 12 -14.36 -9.12 -40.26
CA TRP A 12 -14.06 -8.00 -39.41
C TRP A 12 -13.32 -8.53 -38.18
N THR A 13 -11.97 -8.36 -38.14
CA THR A 13 -11.16 -8.61 -36.94
C THR A 13 -11.15 -7.32 -36.09
N GLY A 14 -12.11 -7.21 -35.22
CA GLY A 14 -12.08 -6.18 -34.17
C GLY A 14 -11.09 -6.58 -33.09
N ALA A 15 -9.85 -6.06 -33.14
CA ALA A 15 -8.93 -6.12 -32.04
C ALA A 15 -9.40 -5.14 -30.95
N GLY A 16 -10.15 -5.64 -29.98
CA GLY A 16 -10.46 -4.91 -28.77
C GLY A 16 -9.17 -4.75 -27.94
N THR A 17 -8.55 -3.59 -27.98
CA THR A 17 -7.52 -3.21 -27.02
C THR A 17 -8.22 -3.03 -25.68
N ALA A 18 -8.07 -4.00 -24.77
CA ALA A 18 -8.41 -3.81 -23.37
C ALA A 18 -7.54 -2.65 -22.85
N ALA A 19 -8.17 -1.52 -22.53
CA ALA A 19 -7.49 -0.41 -21.88
C ALA A 19 -6.94 -0.93 -20.53
N ALA A 20 -5.65 -0.69 -20.30
CA ALA A 20 -5.08 -0.92 -18.97
C ALA A 20 -5.89 -0.10 -17.94
N PRO A 21 -6.15 -0.64 -16.74
CA PRO A 21 -6.86 0.12 -15.71
C PRO A 21 -6.13 1.43 -15.46
N SER A 22 -6.84 2.55 -15.61
CA SER A 22 -6.26 3.88 -15.38
C SER A 22 -5.98 4.03 -13.89
N ASP A 23 -4.71 4.17 -13.51
CA ASP A 23 -4.28 4.49 -12.15
C ASP A 23 -4.57 5.95 -11.74
N ALA A 24 -5.31 6.69 -12.55
CA ALA A 24 -5.69 8.06 -12.25
C ALA A 24 -6.84 8.06 -11.23
N PRO A 25 -6.69 8.80 -10.12
CA PRO A 25 -7.77 8.91 -9.13
C PRO A 25 -8.97 9.65 -9.73
N PRO A 26 -10.19 9.44 -9.21
CA PRO A 26 -11.38 10.21 -9.59
C PRO A 26 -11.13 11.72 -9.46
N ALA A 27 -11.85 12.53 -10.25
CA ALA A 27 -11.70 13.99 -10.24
C ALA A 27 -11.92 14.56 -8.82
N GLY A 28 -10.95 15.33 -8.33
CA GLY A 28 -10.99 15.95 -7.00
C GLY A 28 -10.47 15.08 -5.87
N THR A 29 -10.00 13.86 -6.16
CA THR A 29 -9.34 12.99 -5.18
C THR A 29 -7.84 12.87 -5.46
N ALA A 30 -7.10 12.39 -4.49
CA ALA A 30 -5.67 12.09 -4.60
C ALA A 30 -5.38 10.68 -4.09
N THR A 31 -4.20 10.17 -4.45
CA THR A 31 -3.78 8.80 -4.08
C THR A 31 -2.44 8.83 -3.37
N ALA A 32 -2.31 8.06 -2.28
CA ALA A 32 -1.05 7.75 -1.62
C ALA A 32 -0.84 6.22 -1.62
N ILE A 33 0.42 5.75 -1.62
CA ILE A 33 0.75 4.31 -1.58
C ILE A 33 1.85 4.10 -0.53
N PHE A 34 1.55 3.27 0.47
CA PHE A 34 2.44 2.97 1.58
C PHE A 34 2.58 1.47 1.81
N ALA A 35 3.81 1.03 2.06
CA ALA A 35 4.13 -0.32 2.51
C ALA A 35 4.65 -0.29 3.95
N GLY A 36 4.17 -1.19 4.79
CA GLY A 36 4.52 -1.22 6.22
C GLY A 36 4.33 -2.60 6.84
N GLY A 37 4.78 -3.65 6.16
CA GLY A 37 4.51 -5.05 6.53
C GLY A 37 3.13 -5.49 6.08
N CYS A 38 2.53 -6.42 6.81
CA CYS A 38 1.21 -6.96 6.47
C CYS A 38 0.17 -5.87 6.23
N PHE A 39 -0.40 -5.83 5.03
CA PHE A 39 -1.39 -4.83 4.61
C PHE A 39 -2.68 -4.88 5.45
N TRP A 40 -3.08 -6.05 6.00
CA TRP A 40 -4.22 -6.12 6.94
C TRP A 40 -4.08 -5.19 8.15
N CYS A 41 -2.81 -4.91 8.55
CA CYS A 41 -2.51 -4.02 9.66
C CYS A 41 -2.34 -2.57 9.22
N MET A 42 -2.17 -2.33 7.92
CA MET A 42 -1.97 -0.99 7.38
C MET A 42 -3.26 -0.30 6.93
N GLU A 43 -4.34 -1.04 6.60
CA GLU A 43 -5.64 -0.44 6.26
C GLU A 43 -6.27 0.32 7.43
N PRO A 44 -6.46 -0.27 8.65
CA PRO A 44 -7.25 0.34 9.72
C PRO A 44 -6.81 1.73 10.18
N PRO A 45 -5.50 2.07 10.24
CA PRO A 45 -5.06 3.41 10.59
C PRO A 45 -5.50 4.50 9.62
N PHE A 46 -5.65 4.17 8.34
CA PHE A 46 -6.05 5.11 7.31
C PHE A 46 -7.56 5.18 7.15
N ASP A 47 -8.26 4.05 7.19
CA ASP A 47 -9.73 4.01 7.09
C ASP A 47 -10.45 4.83 8.15
N LYS A 48 -9.80 5.04 9.30
CA LYS A 48 -10.34 5.84 10.41
C LYS A 48 -10.14 7.35 10.26
N LEU A 49 -9.41 7.79 9.22
CA LEU A 49 -9.15 9.21 9.00
C LEU A 49 -10.28 9.85 8.20
N ASP A 50 -10.86 10.91 8.77
CA ASP A 50 -11.78 11.75 7.99
C ASP A 50 -11.05 12.31 6.75
N GLY A 51 -11.69 12.17 5.61
CA GLY A 51 -11.11 12.53 4.31
C GLY A 51 -10.48 11.38 3.54
N VAL A 52 -10.21 10.23 4.14
CA VAL A 52 -9.92 9.00 3.41
C VAL A 52 -11.22 8.43 2.84
N ILE A 53 -11.20 8.12 1.56
CA ILE A 53 -12.37 7.65 0.80
C ILE A 53 -12.37 6.13 0.76
N SER A 54 -11.21 5.53 0.46
CA SER A 54 -11.02 4.09 0.43
C SER A 54 -9.56 3.71 0.62
N THR A 55 -9.33 2.49 1.10
CA THR A 55 -8.04 1.82 1.05
C THR A 55 -8.15 0.59 0.15
N THR A 56 -7.05 0.18 -0.45
CA THR A 56 -6.95 -1.04 -1.23
C THR A 56 -5.64 -1.73 -0.88
N SER A 57 -5.70 -2.92 -0.31
CA SER A 57 -4.54 -3.79 -0.13
C SER A 57 -4.04 -4.31 -1.47
N GLY A 58 -2.73 -4.36 -1.67
CA GLY A 58 -2.17 -4.79 -2.95
C GLY A 58 -0.65 -4.95 -2.93
N TYR A 59 -0.10 -5.03 -4.13
CA TYR A 59 1.30 -5.32 -4.39
C TYR A 59 1.91 -4.28 -5.31
N THR A 60 3.11 -3.78 -4.99
CA THR A 60 3.83 -2.81 -5.83
C THR A 60 5.34 -2.89 -5.63
N GLY A 61 6.11 -2.20 -6.47
CA GLY A 61 7.57 -2.10 -6.35
C GLY A 61 8.35 -3.28 -6.92
N GLY A 62 7.68 -4.29 -7.47
CA GLY A 62 8.28 -5.46 -8.12
C GLY A 62 8.17 -5.42 -9.64
N ASN A 63 8.63 -6.50 -10.29
CA ASN A 63 8.73 -6.60 -11.75
C ASN A 63 7.77 -7.61 -12.37
N VAL A 64 7.03 -8.38 -11.57
CA VAL A 64 6.09 -9.39 -12.04
C VAL A 64 4.74 -8.75 -12.30
N ALA A 65 4.22 -8.88 -13.52
CA ALA A 65 2.88 -8.39 -13.85
C ALA A 65 1.80 -9.31 -13.28
N ASN A 66 0.73 -8.70 -12.73
CA ASN A 66 -0.41 -9.41 -12.13
C ASN A 66 0.03 -10.53 -11.16
N PRO A 67 0.83 -10.22 -10.12
CA PRO A 67 1.32 -11.22 -9.19
C PRO A 67 0.16 -11.76 -8.35
N THR A 68 0.24 -13.05 -7.96
CA THR A 68 -0.65 -13.64 -6.95
C THR A 68 -0.06 -13.47 -5.54
N TYR A 69 -0.90 -13.65 -4.52
CA TYR A 69 -0.46 -13.64 -3.13
C TYR A 69 0.66 -14.64 -2.87
N GLU A 70 0.54 -15.87 -3.38
CA GLU A 70 1.56 -16.91 -3.21
C GLU A 70 2.89 -16.53 -3.86
N ALA A 71 2.83 -15.89 -5.03
CA ALA A 71 4.04 -15.42 -5.72
C ALA A 71 4.74 -14.32 -4.90
N VAL A 72 3.99 -13.33 -4.40
CA VAL A 72 4.55 -12.24 -3.57
C VAL A 72 5.07 -12.78 -2.24
N SER A 73 4.30 -13.61 -1.54
CA SER A 73 4.68 -14.21 -0.26
C SER A 73 5.96 -15.04 -0.34
N SER A 74 6.26 -15.60 -1.53
CA SER A 74 7.53 -16.31 -1.77
C SER A 74 8.76 -15.41 -1.75
N GLY A 75 8.60 -14.07 -1.79
CA GLY A 75 9.67 -13.08 -1.80
C GLY A 75 10.43 -12.95 -3.14
N ARG A 76 9.97 -13.62 -4.22
CA ARG A 76 10.70 -13.69 -5.51
C ARG A 76 10.22 -12.71 -6.56
N THR A 77 9.13 -11.98 -6.32
CA THR A 77 8.54 -11.05 -7.30
C THR A 77 9.13 -9.64 -7.24
N GLY A 78 9.87 -9.31 -6.17
CA GLY A 78 10.32 -7.95 -5.87
C GLY A 78 9.20 -7.04 -5.35
N HIS A 79 7.94 -7.45 -5.43
CA HIS A 79 6.81 -6.71 -4.86
C HIS A 79 6.84 -6.69 -3.34
N THR A 80 6.25 -5.63 -2.78
CA THR A 80 5.91 -5.56 -1.36
C THR A 80 4.41 -5.45 -1.19
N GLU A 81 3.90 -5.98 -0.08
CA GLU A 81 2.56 -5.67 0.38
C GLU A 81 2.44 -4.18 0.67
N ALA A 82 1.43 -3.54 0.12
CA ALA A 82 1.19 -2.11 0.25
C ALA A 82 -0.29 -1.80 0.32
N VAL A 83 -0.61 -0.62 0.82
CA VAL A 83 -1.97 -0.07 0.81
C VAL A 83 -1.99 1.17 -0.08
N ARG A 84 -2.88 1.18 -1.06
CA ARG A 84 -3.26 2.37 -1.84
C ARG A 84 -4.41 3.05 -1.12
N ILE A 85 -4.27 4.35 -0.88
CA ILE A 85 -5.20 5.19 -0.15
C ILE A 85 -5.74 6.23 -1.11
N GLU A 86 -7.04 6.24 -1.33
CA GLU A 86 -7.73 7.31 -2.03
C GLU A 86 -8.30 8.30 -1.01
N TYR A 87 -8.04 9.59 -1.18
CA TYR A 87 -8.42 10.60 -0.20
C TYR A 87 -8.84 11.93 -0.85
N ASP A 88 -9.67 12.68 -0.12
CA ASP A 88 -10.01 14.07 -0.46
C ASP A 88 -8.95 15.02 0.09
N PRO A 89 -8.10 15.65 -0.75
CA PRO A 89 -7.02 16.51 -0.30
C PRO A 89 -7.51 17.83 0.36
N LYS A 90 -8.80 18.13 0.27
CA LYS A 90 -9.41 19.26 0.99
C LYS A 90 -9.75 18.92 2.44
N LYS A 91 -9.85 17.64 2.77
CA LYS A 91 -10.18 17.15 4.13
C LYS A 91 -8.96 16.62 4.87
N VAL A 92 -8.09 15.88 4.18
CA VAL A 92 -6.86 15.32 4.75
C VAL A 92 -5.69 15.57 3.81
N SER A 93 -4.57 16.07 4.34
CA SER A 93 -3.37 16.32 3.54
C SER A 93 -2.49 15.07 3.41
N TYR A 94 -1.63 15.05 2.40
CA TYR A 94 -0.64 13.98 2.23
C TYR A 94 0.34 13.93 3.42
N GLU A 95 0.71 15.08 3.98
CA GLU A 95 1.54 15.18 5.19
C GLU A 95 0.87 14.50 6.40
N ARG A 96 -0.45 14.65 6.54
CA ARG A 96 -1.19 13.95 7.61
C ARG A 96 -1.17 12.44 7.41
N LEU A 97 -1.28 11.96 6.17
CA LEU A 97 -1.13 10.53 5.86
C LEU A 97 0.28 10.03 6.18
N LEU A 98 1.32 10.82 5.91
CA LEU A 98 2.70 10.50 6.29
C LEU A 98 2.87 10.40 7.81
N ASP A 99 2.26 11.31 8.58
CA ASP A 99 2.29 11.24 10.05
C ASP A 99 1.70 9.94 10.58
N VAL A 100 0.55 9.53 10.01
CA VAL A 100 -0.10 8.26 10.36
C VAL A 100 0.77 7.09 9.93
N TYR A 101 1.35 7.14 8.72
CA TYR A 101 2.25 6.09 8.22
C TYR A 101 3.42 5.85 9.18
N TRP A 102 4.17 6.90 9.52
CA TRP A 102 5.34 6.78 10.41
C TRP A 102 4.99 6.13 11.75
N ARG A 103 3.85 6.49 12.33
CA ARG A 103 3.41 5.94 13.63
C ARG A 103 2.94 4.49 13.56
N ASN A 104 2.74 3.95 12.37
CA ASN A 104 2.28 2.57 12.16
C ASN A 104 3.35 1.63 11.58
N VAL A 105 4.60 2.06 11.48
CA VAL A 105 5.73 1.24 11.03
C VAL A 105 6.89 1.29 12.03
N ASP A 106 7.74 0.27 11.99
CA ASP A 106 9.08 0.34 12.54
C ASP A 106 10.02 0.87 11.46
N PRO A 107 10.42 2.14 11.51
CA PRO A 107 11.24 2.73 10.45
C PRO A 107 12.70 2.27 10.51
N THR A 108 13.09 1.46 11.50
CA THR A 108 14.45 1.00 11.74
C THR A 108 14.72 -0.42 11.28
N ASP A 109 13.67 -1.15 10.83
CA ASP A 109 13.77 -2.55 10.42
C ASP A 109 13.86 -2.70 8.89
N ALA A 110 15.04 -3.04 8.39
CA ALA A 110 15.29 -3.27 6.96
C ALA A 110 14.90 -4.68 6.49
N GLY A 111 14.65 -5.62 7.38
CA GLY A 111 14.43 -7.04 7.05
C GLY A 111 12.97 -7.46 6.98
N GLY A 112 12.04 -6.51 7.06
CA GLY A 112 10.59 -6.75 7.11
C GLY A 112 9.93 -5.83 8.12
N GLN A 113 8.80 -6.25 8.68
CA GLN A 113 8.11 -5.51 9.72
C GLN A 113 7.53 -6.48 10.76
N PHE A 114 7.87 -6.26 12.01
CA PHE A 114 7.39 -7.05 13.16
C PHE A 114 7.70 -8.55 13.01
N CYS A 115 6.66 -9.42 12.96
CA CYS A 115 6.86 -10.86 12.75
C CYS A 115 7.01 -11.23 11.27
N ASP A 116 6.64 -10.36 10.35
CA ASP A 116 6.68 -10.61 8.92
C ASP A 116 8.08 -10.31 8.38
N ARG A 117 8.76 -11.31 7.86
CA ARG A 117 10.15 -11.22 7.42
C ARG A 117 10.27 -11.40 5.92
N GLY A 118 11.18 -10.63 5.31
CA GLY A 118 11.46 -10.65 3.89
C GLY A 118 11.16 -9.32 3.20
N SER A 119 11.68 -9.15 1.98
CA SER A 119 11.56 -7.91 1.19
C SER A 119 10.11 -7.57 0.84
N GLN A 120 9.22 -8.56 0.79
CA GLN A 120 7.79 -8.37 0.55
C GLN A 120 7.06 -7.69 1.72
N TYR A 121 7.72 -7.53 2.87
CA TYR A 121 7.19 -6.85 4.05
C TYR A 121 8.02 -5.61 4.44
N ARG A 122 8.86 -5.08 3.54
CA ARG A 122 9.66 -3.87 3.82
C ARG A 122 8.79 -2.64 3.99
N ALA A 123 9.25 -1.70 4.81
CA ALA A 123 8.63 -0.38 4.91
C ALA A 123 9.08 0.52 3.76
N ALA A 124 8.12 1.12 3.03
CA ALA A 124 8.41 2.03 1.93
C ALA A 124 7.28 3.03 1.68
N ILE A 125 7.63 4.22 1.20
CA ILE A 125 6.73 5.26 0.72
C ILE A 125 6.88 5.32 -0.80
N PHE A 126 5.82 5.01 -1.54
CA PHE A 126 5.80 5.05 -3.00
C PHE A 126 5.22 6.38 -3.45
N VAL A 127 6.08 7.25 -4.00
CA VAL A 127 5.70 8.62 -4.40
C VAL A 127 5.32 8.67 -5.86
N ARG A 128 4.21 9.31 -6.18
CA ARG A 128 3.62 9.39 -7.52
C ARG A 128 4.10 10.60 -8.32
N ASP A 129 4.56 11.63 -7.62
CA ASP A 129 5.01 12.89 -8.21
C ASP A 129 6.07 13.58 -7.33
N ASP A 130 6.61 14.69 -7.82
CA ASP A 130 7.65 15.45 -7.13
C ASP A 130 7.11 16.14 -5.86
N ALA A 131 5.83 16.49 -5.79
CA ALA A 131 5.23 17.10 -4.61
C ALA A 131 5.16 16.08 -3.45
N GLN A 132 4.71 14.84 -3.74
CA GLN A 132 4.72 13.74 -2.77
C GLN A 132 6.15 13.38 -2.36
N ARG A 133 7.11 13.35 -3.31
CA ARG A 133 8.53 13.11 -2.99
C ARG A 133 9.06 14.15 -2.03
N ALA A 134 8.89 15.42 -2.34
CA ALA A 134 9.36 16.51 -1.49
C ALA A 134 8.71 16.47 -0.09
N ALA A 135 7.41 16.17 0.00
CA ALA A 135 6.71 16.04 1.27
C ALA A 135 7.23 14.84 2.09
N ALA A 136 7.41 13.66 1.47
CA ALA A 136 7.94 12.47 2.12
C ALA A 136 9.37 12.67 2.62
N GLU A 137 10.22 13.31 1.83
CA GLU A 137 11.62 13.61 2.22
C GLU A 137 11.69 14.63 3.36
N ARG A 138 10.86 15.69 3.34
CA ARG A 138 10.75 16.64 4.47
C ARG A 138 10.26 15.94 5.73
N SER A 139 9.24 15.09 5.62
CA SER A 139 8.70 14.33 6.74
C SER A 139 9.77 13.40 7.35
N ARG A 140 10.53 12.67 6.52
CA ARG A 140 11.64 11.83 6.97
C ARG A 140 12.74 12.64 7.64
N ALA A 141 13.11 13.79 7.07
CA ALA A 141 14.13 14.67 7.65
C ALA A 141 13.71 15.24 9.00
N ALA A 142 12.46 15.68 9.13
CA ALA A 142 11.89 16.15 10.39
C ALA A 142 11.86 15.03 11.45
N LEU A 143 11.51 13.81 11.03
CA LEU A 143 11.55 12.65 11.91
C LEU A 143 12.98 12.30 12.32
N GLU A 144 13.95 12.28 11.41
CA GLU A 144 15.35 12.00 11.71
C GLU A 144 15.92 12.97 12.75
N ALA A 145 15.52 14.24 12.70
CA ALA A 145 15.95 15.27 13.63
C ALA A 145 15.32 15.12 15.04
N ASN A 146 14.14 14.52 15.17
CA ASN A 146 13.34 14.51 16.41
C ASN A 146 12.88 13.11 16.84
N LYS A 147 13.42 12.05 16.25
CA LYS A 147 13.01 10.67 16.54
C LYS A 147 13.33 10.26 17.99
N PRO A 148 12.46 9.49 18.66
CA PRO A 148 12.67 9.06 20.04
C PRO A 148 13.59 7.83 20.19
N PHE A 149 14.23 7.39 19.10
CA PHE A 149 15.10 6.21 19.05
C PHE A 149 16.44 6.54 18.39
N PRO A 150 17.54 5.86 18.74
CA PRO A 150 18.89 6.17 18.23
C PRO A 150 19.17 5.60 16.84
N GLN A 151 18.43 4.58 16.39
CA GLN A 151 18.66 3.89 15.14
C GLN A 151 18.38 4.81 13.94
N ARG A 152 19.07 4.59 12.83
CA ARG A 152 18.79 5.29 11.56
C ARG A 152 17.46 4.83 10.97
N ILE A 153 16.80 5.74 10.27
CA ILE A 153 15.62 5.40 9.47
C ILE A 153 16.08 4.69 8.20
N VAL A 154 15.53 3.49 7.95
CA VAL A 154 15.81 2.67 6.76
C VAL A 154 14.64 2.60 5.78
N THR A 155 13.49 3.17 6.15
CA THR A 155 12.32 3.26 5.28
C THR A 155 12.66 3.94 3.96
N GLU A 156 12.33 3.29 2.86
CA GLU A 156 12.60 3.77 1.50
C GLU A 156 11.57 4.81 1.05
N ILE A 157 12.02 5.80 0.25
CA ILE A 157 11.14 6.71 -0.51
C ILE A 157 11.48 6.49 -1.97
N VAL A 158 10.59 5.83 -2.71
CA VAL A 158 10.85 5.36 -4.07
C VAL A 158 9.72 5.79 -5.03
N PRO A 159 9.98 5.91 -6.33
CA PRO A 159 8.92 6.17 -7.30
C PRO A 159 7.86 5.07 -7.24
N ALA A 160 6.59 5.45 -7.35
CA ALA A 160 5.51 4.50 -7.52
C ALA A 160 5.66 3.78 -8.87
N SER A 161 5.41 2.48 -8.86
CA SER A 161 5.28 1.64 -10.05
C SER A 161 3.85 1.11 -10.16
N ALA A 162 3.59 0.17 -11.07
CA ALA A 162 2.29 -0.47 -11.19
C ALA A 162 1.84 -1.04 -9.82
N PHE A 163 0.59 -0.76 -9.47
CA PHE A 163 -0.07 -1.28 -8.28
C PHE A 163 -1.08 -2.34 -8.69
N TYR A 164 -0.97 -3.52 -8.12
CA TYR A 164 -1.87 -4.64 -8.35
C TYR A 164 -2.70 -4.87 -7.09
N ALA A 165 -4.02 -4.72 -7.18
CA ALA A 165 -4.90 -5.03 -6.06
C ALA A 165 -4.73 -6.48 -5.63
N ALA A 166 -4.64 -6.72 -4.34
CA ALA A 166 -4.68 -8.06 -3.79
C ALA A 166 -6.08 -8.65 -3.93
N GLU A 167 -6.17 -9.95 -3.77
CA GLU A 167 -7.39 -10.73 -3.89
C GLU A 167 -8.47 -10.23 -2.92
N ASP A 168 -9.73 -10.36 -3.27
CA ASP A 168 -10.89 -9.80 -2.52
C ASP A 168 -10.95 -10.24 -1.05
N TYR A 169 -10.45 -11.44 -0.73
CA TYR A 169 -10.43 -11.91 0.65
C TYR A 169 -9.40 -11.19 1.54
N HIS A 170 -8.45 -10.42 0.95
CA HIS A 170 -7.51 -9.59 1.66
C HIS A 170 -8.06 -8.18 1.95
N GLN A 171 -8.98 -7.67 1.14
CA GLN A 171 -9.57 -6.35 1.33
C GLN A 171 -10.41 -6.30 2.59
N ASP A 172 -10.27 -5.24 3.39
CA ASP A 172 -11.01 -5.05 4.66
C ASP A 172 -10.91 -6.25 5.61
N TYR A 173 -9.76 -6.93 5.61
CA TYR A 173 -9.62 -8.17 6.36
C TYR A 173 -9.95 -8.01 7.85
N TYR A 174 -9.59 -6.88 8.43
CA TYR A 174 -9.85 -6.55 9.84
C TYR A 174 -11.34 -6.42 10.17
N LEU A 175 -12.18 -6.04 9.19
CA LEU A 175 -13.65 -5.98 9.31
C LEU A 175 -14.28 -7.35 9.06
N LYS A 176 -13.83 -8.04 8.00
CA LYS A 176 -14.37 -9.36 7.60
C LYS A 176 -14.00 -10.48 8.58
N ASN A 177 -12.82 -10.39 9.22
CA ASN A 177 -12.25 -11.43 10.08
C ASN A 177 -11.72 -10.86 11.42
N PRO A 178 -12.51 -10.14 12.23
CA PRO A 178 -12.00 -9.35 13.36
C PRO A 178 -11.27 -10.16 14.41
N LEU A 179 -11.73 -11.38 14.72
CA LEU A 179 -11.08 -12.23 15.71
C LEU A 179 -9.72 -12.75 15.23
N ARG A 180 -9.64 -13.21 13.96
CA ARG A 180 -8.39 -13.69 13.37
C ARG A 180 -7.39 -12.55 13.21
N TYR A 181 -7.85 -11.38 12.80
CA TYR A 181 -7.03 -10.18 12.71
C TYR A 181 -6.44 -9.79 14.07
N LYS A 182 -7.26 -9.71 15.12
CA LYS A 182 -6.80 -9.40 16.49
C LYS A 182 -5.78 -10.42 17.00
N PHE A 183 -6.03 -11.71 16.75
CA PHE A 183 -5.10 -12.76 17.14
C PHE A 183 -3.76 -12.63 16.42
N TYR A 184 -3.79 -12.43 15.09
CA TYR A 184 -2.59 -12.23 14.28
C TYR A 184 -1.82 -10.97 14.73
N ARG A 185 -2.46 -9.80 14.80
CA ARG A 185 -1.83 -8.53 15.18
C ARG A 185 -1.16 -8.60 16.56
N ASN A 186 -1.84 -9.19 17.55
CA ASN A 186 -1.31 -9.38 18.89
C ASN A 186 -0.16 -10.38 18.92
N GLY A 187 -0.32 -11.53 18.25
CA GLY A 187 0.72 -12.57 18.16
C GLY A 187 1.98 -12.09 17.46
N CYS A 188 1.83 -11.28 16.43
CA CYS A 188 2.91 -10.63 15.70
C CYS A 188 3.64 -9.57 16.55
N GLY A 189 3.05 -9.09 17.62
CA GLY A 189 3.65 -8.12 18.54
C GLY A 189 3.78 -6.72 17.95
N ARG A 190 3.00 -6.39 16.91
CA ARG A 190 3.06 -5.10 16.22
C ARG A 190 2.90 -3.93 17.19
N ASP A 191 1.82 -3.92 17.98
CA ASP A 191 1.53 -2.80 18.90
C ASP A 191 2.60 -2.65 19.95
N ARG A 192 3.08 -3.75 20.55
CA ARG A 192 4.20 -3.73 21.51
C ARG A 192 5.48 -3.14 20.91
N ARG A 193 5.78 -3.47 19.66
CA ARG A 193 6.96 -2.91 18.98
C ARG A 193 6.77 -1.43 18.65
N LEU A 194 5.60 -1.02 18.19
CA LEU A 194 5.27 0.39 17.95
C LEU A 194 5.38 1.21 19.24
N ASP A 195 4.89 0.71 20.37
CA ASP A 195 5.04 1.35 21.68
C ASP A 195 6.50 1.47 22.09
N ALA A 196 7.32 0.46 21.81
CA ALA A 196 8.75 0.50 22.10
C ALA A 196 9.52 1.50 21.22
N VAL A 197 9.12 1.69 19.97
CA VAL A 197 9.76 2.62 19.02
C VAL A 197 9.29 4.05 19.27
N TRP A 198 7.98 4.26 19.45
CA TRP A 198 7.36 5.57 19.47
C TRP A 198 6.97 6.08 20.86
N GLY A 199 7.05 5.23 21.88
CA GLY A 199 6.51 5.47 23.22
C GLY A 199 5.03 5.13 23.33
N ALA A 200 4.57 4.78 24.52
CA ALA A 200 3.21 4.30 24.81
C ALA A 200 2.06 5.30 24.49
N ALA A 201 2.39 6.54 24.09
CA ALA A 201 1.41 7.56 23.69
C ALA A 201 1.01 7.49 22.20
N ASN A 202 1.58 6.59 21.43
CA ASN A 202 1.44 6.56 19.98
C ASN A 202 0.33 5.65 19.45
N GLY A 203 -0.78 5.59 20.17
CA GLY A 203 -2.03 5.23 19.54
C GLY A 203 -2.10 3.87 18.85
N GLY A 204 -1.53 2.84 19.44
CA GLY A 204 -2.13 1.53 19.30
C GLY A 204 -3.61 1.71 19.62
N GLU A 205 -4.51 1.12 18.86
CA GLU A 205 -5.96 1.14 19.13
C GLU A 205 -6.18 1.05 20.64
N LYS A 206 -6.62 2.18 21.28
CA LYS A 206 -7.00 2.12 22.70
C LYS A 206 -7.99 0.98 22.82
N LYS A 207 -7.64 -0.03 23.62
CA LYS A 207 -8.57 -1.11 23.94
C LYS A 207 -9.91 -0.51 24.35
N PRO A 208 -11.04 -1.03 23.79
CA PRO A 208 -12.36 -0.72 24.32
C PRO A 208 -12.48 -1.18 25.76
#